data_e2f2960e931f1cc7c13ba974d042cad0
#
_entry.id   e2f2960e931f1cc7c13ba974d042cad0
#
_cell.length_a   1.000
_cell.length_b   1.000
_cell.length_c   1.000
_cell.angle_alpha   90.00
_cell.angle_beta   90.00
_cell.angle_gamma   90.00
#
_symmetry.space_group_name_H-M   'P 1'
#
loop_
_entity.id
_entity.type
_entity.pdbx_description
1 polymer ?
#
loop_
_entity_poly.entity_id
_entity_poly.type
_entity_poly.pdbx_seq_one_letter_code
_entity_poly.pdbx_strand_id
1 'polypeptide(L)'
;MFCSAPDEGKFTELDYPSGPWRDRFFRIGAARADGTVFGWTPEDGITYVFPGVDVILDQVKGVSSRTGLGKNVTDRVNDFKYETGSSVATALAAGLAAMIIYCIKTSILAVKTANQKAVLNPIPDNRAVLVAKPDAMKRAFASLGKLTPNRFIQVWEELDKVSEILETRQLQGSDPEVNLKCTQRFMEFGLKLASSVKQ
;
A
#
# COMPACT_ATOMS: atom_id res chain seq x y z
N MET A 1 5.54 12.10 6.25
CA MET A 1 4.22 12.66 5.84
C MET A 1 4.10 12.50 4.33
N PHE A 2 2.89 12.21 3.81
CA PHE A 2 2.62 12.07 2.37
C PHE A 2 1.98 13.33 1.83
N CYS A 3 2.34 13.71 0.61
CA CYS A 3 1.86 14.91 -0.07
C CYS A 3 1.70 14.59 -1.57
N SER A 4 0.61 15.02 -2.17
CA SER A 4 0.43 14.89 -3.61
C SER A 4 1.37 15.84 -4.36
N ALA A 5 1.87 15.39 -5.50
CA ALA A 5 2.46 16.28 -6.46
C ALA A 5 1.37 17.13 -7.12
N PRO A 6 1.66 18.35 -7.57
CA PRO A 6 0.74 19.10 -8.41
C PRO A 6 0.58 18.37 -9.76
N ASP A 7 -0.65 18.26 -10.24
CA ASP A 7 -0.97 17.68 -11.53
C ASP A 7 -1.04 18.79 -12.61
N GLU A 8 0.03 19.59 -12.72
CA GLU A 8 0.11 20.77 -13.59
C GLU A 8 1.25 20.70 -14.62
N GLY A 9 1.89 19.51 -14.71
CA GLY A 9 3.02 19.31 -15.63
C GLY A 9 4.31 19.93 -15.12
N LYS A 10 5.00 20.74 -15.94
CA LYS A 10 6.25 21.41 -15.56
C LYS A 10 5.99 22.45 -14.47
N PHE A 11 6.46 22.15 -13.28
CA PHE A 11 6.31 23.01 -12.12
C PHE A 11 7.58 23.85 -11.91
N THR A 12 7.44 25.17 -11.86
CA THR A 12 8.57 26.11 -11.71
C THR A 12 8.67 26.70 -10.31
N GLU A 13 7.63 26.57 -9.49
CA GLU A 13 7.58 27.17 -8.15
C GLU A 13 7.67 26.11 -7.04
N LEU A 14 8.09 26.56 -5.86
CA LEU A 14 8.14 25.72 -4.67
C LEU A 14 6.74 25.45 -4.12
N ASP A 15 6.30 24.23 -4.27
CA ASP A 15 5.03 23.74 -3.76
C ASP A 15 5.05 23.60 -2.22
N TYR A 16 4.09 24.20 -1.53
CA TYR A 16 3.96 24.11 -0.08
C TYR A 16 3.02 22.97 0.31
N PRO A 17 3.35 22.23 1.40
CA PRO A 17 4.54 22.36 2.27
C PRO A 17 5.74 21.56 1.81
N SER A 18 5.63 20.74 0.76
CA SER A 18 6.61 19.73 0.39
C SER A 18 7.88 20.27 -0.27
N GLY A 19 7.78 21.39 -0.97
CA GLY A 19 8.90 21.96 -1.71
C GLY A 19 10.11 22.34 -0.83
N PRO A 20 9.92 23.14 0.25
CA PRO A 20 11.01 23.54 1.14
C PRO A 20 11.56 22.40 2.01
N TRP A 21 10.75 21.35 2.29
CA TRP A 21 11.12 20.26 3.19
C TRP A 21 11.06 18.88 2.52
N ARG A 22 11.68 18.77 1.35
CA ARG A 22 11.68 17.55 0.51
C ARG A 22 12.04 16.28 1.27
N ASP A 23 12.94 16.35 2.23
CA ASP A 23 13.39 15.19 3.00
C ASP A 23 12.37 14.70 4.04
N ARG A 24 11.42 15.55 4.41
CA ARG A 24 10.38 15.23 5.41
C ARG A 24 9.08 14.71 4.80
N PHE A 25 8.91 14.87 3.49
CA PHE A 25 7.70 14.48 2.79
C PHE A 25 7.99 13.42 1.74
N PHE A 26 7.03 12.52 1.61
CA PHE A 26 6.92 11.66 0.44
C PHE A 26 6.03 12.39 -0.57
N ARG A 27 6.61 12.88 -1.61
CA ARG A 27 5.90 13.55 -2.68
C ARG A 27 5.51 12.52 -3.72
N ILE A 28 4.22 12.32 -3.91
CA ILE A 28 3.64 11.23 -4.67
C ILE A 28 3.06 11.75 -5.98
N GLY A 29 3.51 11.16 -7.07
CA GLY A 29 2.95 11.36 -8.40
C GLY A 29 2.03 10.22 -8.82
N ALA A 30 1.23 10.45 -9.86
CA ALA A 30 0.28 9.49 -10.40
C ALA A 30 0.84 8.74 -11.62
N ALA A 31 0.46 7.48 -11.75
CA ALA A 31 0.66 6.65 -12.94
C ALA A 31 -0.56 5.78 -13.21
N ARG A 32 -0.61 5.19 -14.40
CA ARG A 32 -1.48 4.05 -14.70
C ARG A 32 -1.01 2.80 -13.96
N ALA A 33 -1.84 1.78 -13.92
CA ALA A 33 -1.52 0.51 -13.26
C ALA A 33 -0.30 -0.19 -13.88
N ASP A 34 0.00 0.05 -15.15
CA ASP A 34 1.18 -0.46 -15.85
C ASP A 34 2.48 0.30 -15.53
N GLY A 35 2.40 1.38 -14.75
CA GLY A 35 3.52 2.23 -14.40
C GLY A 35 3.78 3.38 -15.38
N THR A 36 2.94 3.56 -16.40
CA THR A 36 3.02 4.73 -17.29
C THR A 36 2.66 5.99 -16.50
N VAL A 37 3.65 6.87 -16.32
CA VAL A 37 3.48 8.11 -15.53
C VAL A 37 2.43 9.00 -16.17
N PHE A 38 1.58 9.58 -15.35
CA PHE A 38 0.57 10.54 -15.78
C PHE A 38 1.23 11.81 -16.35
N GLY A 39 0.80 12.23 -17.54
CA GLY A 39 1.46 13.31 -18.28
C GLY A 39 1.50 14.68 -17.57
N TRP A 40 0.69 14.87 -16.55
CA TRP A 40 0.68 16.07 -15.72
C TRP A 40 1.51 15.93 -14.44
N THR A 41 2.05 14.72 -14.16
CA THR A 41 2.95 14.51 -13.02
C THR A 41 4.31 15.13 -13.32
N PRO A 42 4.85 16.01 -12.45
CA PRO A 42 6.17 16.60 -12.64
C PRO A 42 7.28 15.53 -12.66
N GLU A 43 8.28 15.70 -13.49
CA GLU A 43 9.44 14.81 -13.52
C GLU A 43 10.34 14.97 -12.29
N ASP A 44 10.44 16.20 -11.79
CA ASP A 44 11.34 16.55 -10.69
C ASP A 44 10.64 16.60 -9.33
N GLY A 45 11.41 16.30 -8.29
CA GLY A 45 10.94 16.43 -6.90
C GLY A 45 9.97 15.36 -6.43
N ILE A 46 9.62 14.36 -7.26
CA ILE A 46 8.79 13.22 -6.87
C ILE A 46 9.63 12.22 -6.09
N THR A 47 9.09 11.68 -4.99
CA THR A 47 9.72 10.59 -4.23
C THR A 47 9.34 9.25 -4.82
N TYR A 48 8.06 9.05 -5.06
CA TYR A 48 7.50 7.82 -5.65
C TYR A 48 6.33 8.15 -6.56
N VAL A 49 6.05 7.22 -7.46
CA VAL A 49 4.87 7.22 -8.32
C VAL A 49 4.02 6.00 -7.98
N PHE A 50 2.73 6.20 -7.81
CA PHE A 50 1.75 5.17 -7.49
C PHE A 50 0.59 5.19 -8.50
N PRO A 51 -0.21 4.11 -8.60
CA PRO A 51 -1.43 4.13 -9.37
C PRO A 51 -2.33 5.29 -8.92
N GLY A 52 -2.78 6.07 -9.86
CA GLY A 52 -3.62 7.24 -9.61
C GLY A 52 -4.32 7.73 -10.88
N VAL A 53 -4.34 6.89 -11.94
CA VAL A 53 -5.01 7.20 -13.20
C VAL A 53 -6.03 6.12 -13.45
N ASP A 54 -7.26 6.52 -13.72
CA ASP A 54 -8.40 5.64 -13.99
C ASP A 54 -8.62 4.60 -12.87
N VAL A 55 -8.43 5.02 -11.62
CA VAL A 55 -8.63 4.16 -10.46
C VAL A 55 -10.12 3.96 -10.22
N ILE A 56 -10.55 2.70 -10.22
CA ILE A 56 -11.94 2.34 -9.94
C ILE A 56 -12.18 2.47 -8.44
N LEU A 57 -13.15 3.30 -8.07
CA LEU A 57 -13.67 3.32 -6.71
C LEU A 57 -14.81 2.32 -6.63
N ASP A 58 -14.67 1.30 -5.77
CA ASP A 58 -15.80 0.46 -5.43
C ASP A 58 -16.92 1.36 -4.90
N GLN A 59 -18.07 1.29 -5.53
CA GLN A 59 -19.25 1.92 -4.95
C GLN A 59 -19.48 1.27 -3.59
N VAL A 60 -19.45 2.09 -2.56
CA VAL A 60 -19.90 1.66 -1.22
C VAL A 60 -21.29 1.07 -1.42
N LYS A 61 -21.42 -0.25 -1.27
CA LYS A 61 -22.69 -0.98 -1.31
C LYS A 61 -23.57 -0.52 -0.13
N GLY A 62 -24.12 0.70 -0.24
CA GLY A 62 -24.86 1.33 0.84
C GLY A 62 -26.14 2.02 0.41
N VAL A 63 -26.42 2.11 -0.88
CA VAL A 63 -27.72 2.57 -1.37
C VAL A 63 -28.30 1.49 -2.25
N SER A 64 -28.92 0.50 -1.61
CA SER A 64 -29.83 -0.42 -2.25
C SER A 64 -30.98 0.39 -2.85
N SER A 65 -30.89 0.72 -4.10
CA SER A 65 -32.08 1.06 -4.90
C SER A 65 -32.97 -0.16 -4.92
N ARG A 66 -33.94 -0.20 -3.99
CA ARG A 66 -35.06 -1.13 -4.02
C ARG A 66 -35.96 -0.82 -5.21
N THR A 67 -35.49 -1.14 -6.39
CA THR A 67 -36.36 -1.30 -7.56
C THR A 67 -35.87 -2.53 -8.30
N GLY A 68 -36.49 -3.66 -7.96
CA GLY A 68 -36.38 -4.85 -8.79
C GLY A 68 -36.90 -4.56 -10.18
N LEU A 69 -36.07 -4.76 -11.17
CA LEU A 69 -36.35 -5.37 -12.49
C LEU A 69 -35.03 -5.33 -13.26
N GLY A 70 -34.58 -6.49 -13.67
CA GLY A 70 -33.67 -6.85 -14.75
C GLY A 70 -32.80 -5.74 -15.38
N LYS A 71 -31.72 -5.29 -14.73
CA LYS A 71 -30.69 -4.56 -15.42
C LYS A 71 -29.74 -5.54 -16.12
N ASN A 72 -29.57 -5.39 -17.41
CA ASN A 72 -28.63 -6.17 -18.21
C ASN A 72 -27.20 -5.95 -17.74
N VAL A 73 -26.31 -6.94 -17.95
CA VAL A 73 -24.90 -6.91 -17.52
C VAL A 73 -24.14 -5.69 -18.09
N THR A 74 -24.55 -5.20 -19.25
CA THR A 74 -24.00 -3.98 -19.89
C THR A 74 -24.25 -2.70 -19.11
N ASP A 75 -25.33 -2.62 -18.32
CA ASP A 75 -25.64 -1.43 -17.51
C ASP A 75 -24.76 -1.33 -16.25
N ARG A 76 -24.13 -2.44 -15.83
CA ARG A 76 -23.26 -2.48 -14.64
C ARG A 76 -21.88 -1.86 -14.90
N VAL A 77 -21.42 -1.83 -16.15
CA VAL A 77 -20.10 -1.28 -16.51
C VAL A 77 -20.09 0.25 -16.43
N ASN A 78 -21.26 0.89 -16.56
CA ASN A 78 -21.39 2.35 -16.51
C ASN A 78 -21.55 2.92 -15.09
N ASP A 79 -21.65 2.07 -14.06
CA ASP A 79 -21.81 2.50 -12.66
C ASP A 79 -20.48 2.66 -11.91
N PHE A 80 -19.33 2.43 -12.56
CA PHE A 80 -18.02 2.63 -11.94
C PHE A 80 -17.61 4.09 -12.03
N LYS A 81 -17.30 4.66 -10.88
CA LYS A 81 -16.67 5.97 -10.80
C LYS A 81 -15.15 5.81 -10.88
N TYR A 82 -14.56 6.50 -11.85
CA TYR A 82 -13.11 6.55 -12.01
C TYR A 82 -12.58 7.85 -11.41
N GLU A 83 -11.49 7.75 -10.69
CA GLU A 83 -10.79 8.92 -10.17
C GLU A 83 -9.35 8.94 -10.71
N THR A 84 -8.89 10.14 -11.05
CA THR A 84 -7.54 10.37 -11.57
C THR A 84 -6.90 11.55 -10.86
N GLY A 85 -5.64 11.40 -10.47
CA GLY A 85 -4.84 12.46 -9.87
C GLY A 85 -3.80 11.95 -8.89
N SER A 86 -2.79 12.78 -8.64
CA SER A 86 -1.77 12.51 -7.62
C SER A 86 -2.34 12.43 -6.20
N SER A 87 -3.51 13.02 -5.95
CA SER A 87 -4.24 12.88 -4.68
C SER A 87 -4.69 11.43 -4.44
N VAL A 88 -5.18 10.74 -5.49
CA VAL A 88 -5.57 9.31 -5.43
C VAL A 88 -4.34 8.45 -5.18
N ALA A 89 -3.27 8.68 -5.94
CA ALA A 89 -2.00 8.00 -5.76
C ALA A 89 -1.44 8.19 -4.34
N THR A 90 -1.58 9.39 -3.78
CA THR A 90 -1.14 9.73 -2.42
C THR A 90 -1.95 8.97 -1.36
N ALA A 91 -3.25 8.84 -1.55
CA ALA A 91 -4.11 8.06 -0.65
C ALA A 91 -3.69 6.58 -0.63
N LEU A 92 -3.41 5.99 -1.81
CA LEU A 92 -2.91 4.62 -1.92
C LEU A 92 -1.53 4.45 -1.26
N ALA A 93 -0.60 5.37 -1.48
CA ALA A 93 0.73 5.35 -0.84
C ALA A 93 0.63 5.44 0.69
N ALA A 94 -0.23 6.31 1.21
CA ALA A 94 -0.48 6.44 2.64
C ALA A 94 -1.15 5.19 3.22
N GLY A 95 -2.10 4.59 2.51
CA GLY A 95 -2.72 3.32 2.86
C GLY A 95 -1.71 2.18 2.94
N LEU A 96 -0.80 2.07 1.95
CA LEU A 96 0.29 1.10 1.96
C LEU A 96 1.21 1.29 3.17
N ALA A 97 1.59 2.52 3.48
CA ALA A 97 2.41 2.80 4.66
C ALA A 97 1.72 2.41 5.96
N ALA A 98 0.43 2.69 6.09
CA ALA A 98 -0.37 2.27 7.24
C ALA A 98 -0.44 0.74 7.35
N MET A 99 -0.63 0.05 6.23
CA MET A 99 -0.64 -1.42 6.17
C MET A 99 0.71 -2.01 6.60
N ILE A 100 1.84 -1.46 6.16
CA ILE A 100 3.17 -1.88 6.59
C ILE A 100 3.32 -1.79 8.12
N ILE A 101 2.95 -0.64 8.70
CA ILE A 101 3.00 -0.43 10.15
C ILE A 101 2.09 -1.44 10.86
N TYR A 102 0.90 -1.66 10.33
CA TYR A 102 -0.07 -2.63 10.87
C TYR A 102 0.49 -4.06 10.85
N CYS A 103 1.05 -4.51 9.73
CA CYS A 103 1.64 -5.83 9.59
C CYS A 103 2.78 -6.06 10.59
N ILE A 104 3.68 -5.07 10.78
CA ILE A 104 4.75 -5.17 11.76
C ILE A 104 4.19 -5.25 13.19
N LYS A 105 3.23 -4.39 13.55
CA LYS A 105 2.60 -4.42 14.88
C LYS A 105 1.91 -5.74 15.17
N THR A 106 1.15 -6.27 14.21
CA THR A 106 0.43 -7.53 14.34
C THR A 106 1.41 -8.70 14.47
N SER A 107 2.51 -8.70 13.71
CA SER A 107 3.54 -9.73 13.82
C SER A 107 4.25 -9.70 15.19
N ILE A 108 4.56 -8.52 15.73
CA ILE A 108 5.11 -8.37 17.09
C ILE A 108 4.13 -8.96 18.12
N LEU A 109 2.85 -8.63 18.00
CA LEU A 109 1.81 -9.13 18.92
C LEU A 109 1.67 -10.66 18.81
N ALA A 110 1.62 -11.21 17.60
CA ALA A 110 1.50 -12.64 17.37
C ALA A 110 2.68 -13.43 17.98
N VAL A 111 3.91 -12.92 17.86
CA VAL A 111 5.09 -13.53 18.50
C VAL A 111 4.96 -13.54 20.03
N LYS A 112 4.44 -12.45 20.62
CA LYS A 112 4.25 -12.35 22.07
C LYS A 112 3.19 -13.30 22.60
N THR A 113 2.06 -13.41 21.88
CA THR A 113 0.92 -14.24 22.32
C THR A 113 1.14 -15.72 22.12
N ALA A 114 1.88 -16.11 21.07
CA ALA A 114 2.09 -17.53 20.74
C ALA A 114 3.08 -18.25 21.67
N ASN A 115 3.73 -17.56 22.63
CA ASN A 115 4.83 -18.10 23.45
C ASN A 115 5.94 -18.79 22.63
N GLN A 116 5.96 -18.56 21.32
CA GLN A 116 6.88 -19.16 20.34
C GLN A 116 8.24 -18.45 20.36
N LYS A 117 8.82 -18.28 21.55
CA LYS A 117 10.19 -17.75 21.70
C LYS A 117 11.25 -18.60 20.99
N ALA A 118 10.89 -19.81 20.56
CA ALA A 118 11.83 -20.79 20.04
C ALA A 118 12.01 -20.77 18.50
N VAL A 119 11.16 -20.11 17.72
CA VAL A 119 11.12 -20.34 16.25
C VAL A 119 11.41 -19.08 15.41
N LEU A 120 11.22 -17.89 15.93
CA LEU A 120 11.44 -16.65 15.18
C LEU A 120 12.25 -15.67 16.01
N ASN A 121 13.26 -15.06 15.40
CA ASN A 121 13.95 -13.93 16.00
C ASN A 121 12.91 -12.86 16.39
N PRO A 122 12.80 -12.47 17.65
CA PRO A 122 11.77 -11.54 18.08
C PRO A 122 11.98 -10.20 17.38
N ILE A 123 10.90 -9.67 16.80
CA ILE A 123 10.90 -8.30 16.26
C ILE A 123 10.94 -7.36 17.47
N PRO A 124 11.94 -6.48 17.58
CA PRO A 124 11.96 -5.50 18.67
C PRO A 124 10.71 -4.61 18.63
N ASP A 125 10.12 -4.34 19.78
CA ASP A 125 8.87 -3.58 19.92
C ASP A 125 8.92 -2.18 19.29
N ASN A 126 10.09 -1.56 19.30
CA ASN A 126 10.29 -0.24 18.72
C ASN A 126 10.28 -0.22 17.18
N ARG A 127 10.33 -1.38 16.50
CA ARG A 127 10.38 -1.44 15.03
C ARG A 127 9.15 -0.81 14.38
N ALA A 128 7.96 -1.01 14.96
CA ALA A 128 6.74 -0.39 14.46
C ALA A 128 6.75 1.15 14.54
N VAL A 129 7.47 1.70 15.51
CA VAL A 129 7.66 3.15 15.65
C VAL A 129 8.76 3.63 14.71
N LEU A 130 9.84 2.86 14.59
CA LEU A 130 10.98 3.22 13.73
C LEU A 130 10.61 3.23 12.26
N VAL A 131 9.74 2.31 11.81
CA VAL A 131 9.30 2.27 10.40
C VAL A 131 8.51 3.52 9.99
N ALA A 132 7.90 4.21 10.93
CA ALA A 132 7.20 5.48 10.66
C ALA A 132 8.15 6.64 10.32
N LYS A 133 9.47 6.50 10.56
CA LYS A 133 10.46 7.47 10.11
C LYS A 133 10.62 7.44 8.60
N PRO A 134 10.82 8.59 7.92
CA PRO A 134 10.88 8.65 6.45
C PRO A 134 11.84 7.66 5.82
N ASP A 135 13.09 7.61 6.26
CA ASP A 135 14.09 6.72 5.64
C ASP A 135 13.82 5.23 5.90
N ALA A 136 13.25 4.90 7.05
CA ALA A 136 12.85 3.54 7.35
C ALA A 136 11.65 3.11 6.47
N MET A 137 10.68 4.00 6.26
CA MET A 137 9.55 3.75 5.38
C MET A 137 9.99 3.61 3.92
N LYS A 138 10.97 4.41 3.45
CA LYS A 138 11.58 4.24 2.11
C LYS A 138 12.15 2.84 1.93
N ARG A 139 12.90 2.35 2.92
CA ARG A 139 13.44 0.98 2.88
C ARG A 139 12.35 -0.08 2.91
N ALA A 140 11.30 0.14 3.71
CA ALA A 140 10.16 -0.77 3.75
C ALA A 140 9.44 -0.83 2.40
N PHE A 141 9.21 0.30 1.74
CA PHE A 141 8.67 0.33 0.38
C PHE A 141 9.57 -0.43 -0.61
N ALA A 142 10.87 -0.20 -0.58
CA ALA A 142 11.82 -0.89 -1.44
C ALA A 142 11.89 -2.41 -1.19
N SER A 143 11.50 -2.89 0.01
CA SER A 143 11.43 -4.32 0.31
C SER A 143 10.18 -5.00 -0.24
N LEU A 144 9.14 -4.24 -0.56
CA LEU A 144 7.87 -4.76 -1.09
C LEU A 144 7.86 -4.94 -2.60
N GLY A 145 8.63 -4.14 -3.31
CA GLY A 145 8.55 -4.19 -4.75
C GLY A 145 9.75 -3.56 -5.45
N LYS A 146 9.83 -3.83 -6.76
CA LYS A 146 10.87 -3.27 -7.61
C LYS A 146 10.55 -1.81 -7.94
N LEU A 147 11.48 -0.93 -7.63
CA LEU A 147 11.42 0.45 -8.05
C LEU A 147 11.86 0.56 -9.51
N THR A 148 11.01 1.11 -10.37
CA THR A 148 11.33 1.39 -11.76
C THR A 148 12.13 2.70 -11.90
N PRO A 149 12.79 2.96 -13.05
CA PRO A 149 13.52 4.22 -13.27
C PRO A 149 12.65 5.48 -13.08
N ASN A 150 11.36 5.40 -13.40
CA ASN A 150 10.39 6.48 -13.21
C ASN A 150 9.81 6.54 -11.78
N ARG A 151 10.44 5.85 -10.82
CA ARG A 151 10.06 5.82 -9.39
C ARG A 151 8.71 5.17 -9.09
N PHE A 152 8.15 4.42 -10.02
CA PHE A 152 6.96 3.60 -9.79
C PHE A 152 7.34 2.35 -9.02
N ILE A 153 6.57 2.01 -7.97
CA ILE A 153 6.79 0.82 -7.15
C ILE A 153 5.76 -0.26 -7.53
N GLN A 154 6.27 -1.39 -8.00
CA GLN A 154 5.46 -2.57 -8.27
C GLN A 154 5.35 -3.42 -7.00
N VAL A 155 4.28 -3.21 -6.23
CA VAL A 155 4.07 -3.90 -4.94
C VAL A 155 3.25 -5.19 -5.07
N TRP A 156 2.67 -5.44 -6.23
CA TRP A 156 1.69 -6.52 -6.46
C TRP A 156 2.26 -7.89 -6.16
N GLU A 157 3.47 -8.22 -6.62
CA GLU A 157 4.05 -9.55 -6.45
C GLU A 157 4.11 -10.01 -4.98
N GLU A 158 4.39 -9.10 -4.07
CA GLU A 158 4.45 -9.42 -2.64
C GLU A 158 3.06 -9.38 -2.00
N LEU A 159 2.20 -8.46 -2.42
CA LEU A 159 0.85 -8.36 -1.89
C LEU A 159 -0.05 -9.50 -2.38
N ASP A 160 0.10 -9.95 -3.62
CA ASP A 160 -0.65 -11.08 -4.17
C ASP A 160 -0.36 -12.36 -3.38
N LYS A 161 0.91 -12.62 -3.02
CA LYS A 161 1.28 -13.75 -2.17
C LYS A 161 0.59 -13.70 -0.80
N VAL A 162 0.45 -12.50 -0.22
CA VAL A 162 -0.26 -12.32 1.05
C VAL A 162 -1.76 -12.46 0.88
N SER A 163 -2.32 -11.96 -0.22
CA SER A 163 -3.73 -12.10 -0.56
C SER A 163 -4.15 -13.56 -0.72
N GLU A 164 -3.39 -14.34 -1.49
CA GLU A 164 -3.61 -15.78 -1.66
C GLU A 164 -3.66 -16.53 -0.32
N ILE A 165 -2.81 -16.14 0.63
CA ILE A 165 -2.79 -16.73 1.97
C ILE A 165 -4.10 -16.41 2.72
N LEU A 166 -4.55 -15.17 2.65
CA LEU A 166 -5.77 -14.72 3.31
C LEU A 166 -7.02 -15.35 2.69
N GLU A 167 -7.06 -15.47 1.37
CA GLU A 167 -8.13 -16.14 0.63
C GLU A 167 -8.22 -17.63 1.00
N THR A 168 -7.09 -18.34 1.05
CA THR A 168 -7.01 -19.74 1.48
C THR A 168 -7.61 -19.90 2.88
N ARG A 169 -7.31 -18.97 3.79
CA ARG A 169 -7.89 -18.98 5.14
C ARG A 169 -9.41 -18.77 5.14
N GLN A 170 -9.91 -17.88 4.29
CA GLN A 170 -11.36 -17.64 4.19
C GLN A 170 -12.12 -18.86 3.64
N LEU A 171 -11.54 -19.55 2.64
CA LEU A 171 -12.15 -20.70 1.98
C LEU A 171 -12.13 -21.97 2.84
N GLN A 172 -11.05 -22.19 3.59
CA GLN A 172 -10.85 -23.41 4.40
C GLN A 172 -11.24 -23.26 5.88
N GLY A 173 -11.74 -22.10 6.27
CA GLY A 173 -12.49 -21.82 7.50
C GLY A 173 -11.76 -22.15 8.80
N SER A 174 -12.08 -23.29 9.40
CA SER A 174 -11.73 -23.60 10.80
C SER A 174 -10.60 -24.62 10.95
N ASP A 175 -9.90 -24.99 9.88
CA ASP A 175 -8.78 -25.95 9.98
C ASP A 175 -7.60 -25.32 10.77
N PRO A 176 -7.23 -25.90 11.93
CA PRO A 176 -6.14 -25.40 12.77
C PRO A 176 -4.79 -25.38 12.06
N GLU A 177 -4.52 -26.34 11.18
CA GLU A 177 -3.26 -26.43 10.45
C GLU A 177 -3.14 -25.31 9.40
N VAL A 178 -4.22 -25.03 8.68
CA VAL A 178 -4.30 -23.91 7.72
C VAL A 178 -4.12 -22.58 8.44
N ASN A 179 -4.81 -22.40 9.57
CA ASN A 179 -4.67 -21.18 10.38
C ASN A 179 -3.23 -20.98 10.88
N LEU A 180 -2.56 -22.05 11.29
CA LEU A 180 -1.17 -21.98 11.74
C LEU A 180 -0.24 -21.59 10.59
N LYS A 181 -0.35 -22.23 9.42
CA LYS A 181 0.45 -21.90 8.23
C LYS A 181 0.23 -20.46 7.76
N CYS A 182 -1.03 -19.99 7.72
CA CYS A 182 -1.34 -18.60 7.37
C CYS A 182 -0.72 -17.63 8.37
N THR A 183 -0.80 -17.90 9.66
CA THR A 183 -0.20 -17.08 10.70
C THR A 183 1.31 -17.02 10.56
N GLN A 184 1.97 -18.15 10.35
CA GLN A 184 3.43 -18.22 10.15
C GLN A 184 3.87 -17.38 8.95
N ARG A 185 3.23 -17.52 7.78
CA ARG A 185 3.57 -16.76 6.59
C ARG A 185 3.33 -15.25 6.77
N PHE A 186 2.24 -14.88 7.45
CA PHE A 186 1.98 -13.48 7.77
C PHE A 186 3.07 -12.91 8.70
N MET A 187 3.51 -13.68 9.67
CA MET A 187 4.63 -13.30 10.56
C MET A 187 5.94 -13.18 9.80
N GLU A 188 6.23 -14.08 8.85
CA GLU A 188 7.42 -14.01 7.98
C GLU A 188 7.38 -12.72 7.13
N PHE A 189 6.23 -12.36 6.59
CA PHE A 189 6.06 -11.11 5.87
C PHE A 189 6.31 -9.88 6.76
N GLY A 190 5.75 -9.85 7.98
CA GLY A 190 6.01 -8.79 8.95
C GLY A 190 7.48 -8.71 9.38
N LEU A 191 8.16 -9.86 9.52
CA LEU A 191 9.60 -9.95 9.77
C LEU A 191 10.43 -9.38 8.61
N LYS A 192 10.08 -9.71 7.36
CA LYS A 192 10.71 -9.14 6.16
C LYS A 192 10.62 -7.61 6.17
N LEU A 193 9.43 -7.08 6.44
CA LEU A 193 9.21 -5.63 6.54
C LEU A 193 10.01 -5.00 7.69
N ALA A 194 10.04 -5.64 8.86
CA ALA A 194 10.78 -5.16 10.01
C ALA A 194 12.30 -5.22 9.81
N SER A 195 12.81 -6.21 9.09
CA SER A 195 14.24 -6.37 8.81
C SER A 195 14.77 -5.29 7.85
N SER A 196 13.92 -4.78 6.97
CA SER A 196 14.27 -3.66 6.08
C SER A 196 14.55 -2.35 6.83
N VAL A 197 14.09 -2.27 8.09
CA VAL A 197 14.21 -1.12 9.00
C VAL A 197 15.47 -1.20 9.87
N LYS A 198 16.58 -1.77 9.41
CA LYS A 198 17.84 -1.75 10.16
C LYS A 198 18.27 -0.31 10.47
N GLN A 199 18.82 -0.13 11.67
CA GLN A 199 19.39 1.14 12.14
C GLN A 199 20.51 1.61 11.24
#